data_fc6b2c0cf1af080fbb66981c99667b16
#
_entry.id   fc6b2c0cf1af080fbb66981c99667b16
#
_cell.length_a   1.000
_cell.length_b   1.000
_cell.length_c   1.000
_cell.angle_alpha   90.00
_cell.angle_beta   90.00
_cell.angle_gamma   90.00
#
_symmetry.space_group_name_H-M   'P 1'
#
loop_
_entity.id
_entity.type
_entity.pdbx_description
1 polymer ?
#
loop_
_entity_poly.entity_id
_entity_poly.type
_entity_poly.pdbx_seq_one_letter_code
_entity_poly.pdbx_strand_id
1 'polypeptide(L)'
;MKSTYVQSVWDDVKAKNADQPEFLQAVEEVLTTLDPVVDKMPQLKKNAILERLVEPERVVMFRVPWMDDKGVYHINRGYRVQFNSAIGPYKGGIRFSPEVNLSVLKFLGFEQVRKNSLTTLPMGGGKG
;
A
#
# COMPACT_ATOMS: atom_id res chain seq x y z
N MET A 1 8.01 -8.26 -17.18
CA MET A 1 8.91 -7.14 -16.90
C MET A 1 10.24 -7.44 -17.58
N LYS A 2 10.89 -6.44 -18.18
CA LYS A 2 12.15 -6.64 -18.91
C LYS A 2 13.37 -6.50 -18.01
N SER A 3 13.31 -5.59 -17.03
CA SER A 3 14.36 -5.42 -16.04
C SER A 3 14.39 -6.57 -15.05
N THR A 4 15.56 -7.19 -14.86
CA THR A 4 15.75 -8.27 -13.87
C THR A 4 15.55 -7.78 -12.45
N TYR A 5 15.86 -6.52 -12.17
CA TYR A 5 15.62 -5.91 -10.87
C TYR A 5 14.13 -5.77 -10.58
N VAL A 6 13.36 -5.21 -11.51
CA VAL A 6 11.91 -5.07 -11.35
C VAL A 6 11.25 -6.44 -11.20
N GLN A 7 11.69 -7.44 -11.99
CA GLN A 7 11.17 -8.79 -11.89
C GLN A 7 11.45 -9.41 -10.51
N SER A 8 12.66 -9.23 -9.96
CA SER A 8 12.98 -9.77 -8.64
C SER A 8 12.14 -9.14 -7.52
N VAL A 9 11.88 -7.83 -7.59
CA VAL A 9 10.99 -7.15 -6.63
C VAL A 9 9.56 -7.68 -6.76
N TRP A 10 9.06 -7.84 -7.98
CA TRP A 10 7.73 -8.40 -8.22
C TRP A 10 7.57 -9.82 -7.67
N ASP A 11 8.56 -10.69 -7.87
CA ASP A 11 8.50 -12.06 -7.38
C ASP A 11 8.52 -12.13 -5.84
N ASP A 12 9.29 -11.27 -5.18
CA ASP A 12 9.32 -11.14 -3.73
C ASP A 12 7.96 -10.65 -3.17
N VAL A 13 7.37 -9.63 -3.79
CA VAL A 13 6.06 -9.11 -3.39
C VAL A 13 4.97 -10.16 -3.54
N LYS A 14 4.96 -10.92 -4.64
CA LYS A 14 4.01 -12.03 -4.83
C LYS A 14 4.15 -13.09 -3.76
N ALA A 15 5.37 -13.48 -3.44
CA ALA A 15 5.62 -14.51 -2.43
C ALA A 15 5.14 -14.08 -1.03
N LYS A 16 5.32 -12.81 -0.68
CA LYS A 16 4.93 -12.25 0.63
C LYS A 16 3.43 -11.97 0.76
N ASN A 17 2.72 -11.73 -0.33
CA ASN A 17 1.36 -11.23 -0.34
C ASN A 17 0.40 -12.08 -1.21
N ALA A 18 0.62 -13.38 -1.28
CA ALA A 18 -0.13 -14.29 -2.16
C ALA A 18 -1.65 -14.27 -1.93
N ASP A 19 -2.10 -13.90 -0.74
CA ASP A 19 -3.50 -13.78 -0.32
C ASP A 19 -4.10 -12.38 -0.54
N GLN A 20 -3.39 -11.47 -1.23
CA GLN A 20 -3.76 -10.06 -1.35
C GLN A 20 -3.88 -9.62 -2.83
N PRO A 21 -4.89 -10.10 -3.57
CA PRO A 21 -4.97 -9.93 -5.02
C PRO A 21 -5.12 -8.46 -5.46
N GLU A 22 -5.89 -7.65 -4.75
CA GLU A 22 -6.08 -6.24 -5.10
C GLU A 22 -4.78 -5.44 -4.94
N PHE A 23 -4.04 -5.73 -3.87
CA PHE A 23 -2.73 -5.12 -3.65
C PHE A 23 -1.72 -5.56 -4.71
N LEU A 24 -1.66 -6.85 -5.02
CA LEU A 24 -0.75 -7.37 -6.05
C LEU A 24 -1.03 -6.77 -7.42
N GLN A 25 -2.30 -6.63 -7.81
CA GLN A 25 -2.65 -5.99 -9.08
C GLN A 25 -2.10 -4.56 -9.16
N ALA A 26 -2.31 -3.77 -8.13
CA ALA A 26 -1.83 -2.38 -8.11
C ALA A 26 -0.30 -2.28 -8.16
N VAL A 27 0.40 -3.17 -7.46
CA VAL A 27 1.87 -3.23 -7.50
C VAL A 27 2.37 -3.61 -8.90
N GLU A 28 1.76 -4.61 -9.54
CA GLU A 28 2.12 -5.05 -10.88
C GLU A 28 2.00 -3.91 -11.91
N GLU A 29 0.89 -3.18 -11.88
CA GLU A 29 0.65 -2.03 -12.75
C GLU A 29 1.76 -0.97 -12.60
N VAL A 30 2.12 -0.64 -11.36
CA VAL A 30 3.17 0.36 -11.10
C VAL A 30 4.54 -0.12 -11.52
N LEU A 31 4.92 -1.33 -11.14
CA LEU A 31 6.22 -1.90 -11.49
C LEU A 31 6.38 -2.02 -13.01
N THR A 32 5.32 -2.40 -13.73
CA THR A 32 5.31 -2.44 -15.19
C THR A 32 5.55 -1.06 -15.80
N THR A 33 4.96 -0.02 -15.22
CA THR A 33 5.12 1.37 -15.67
C THR A 33 6.55 1.88 -15.41
N LEU A 34 7.18 1.47 -14.32
CA LEU A 34 8.55 1.86 -13.96
C LEU A 34 9.63 1.06 -14.70
N ASP A 35 9.31 -0.13 -15.18
CA ASP A 35 10.24 -1.06 -15.84
C ASP A 35 11.14 -0.41 -16.91
N PRO A 36 10.64 0.44 -17.83
CA PRO A 36 11.49 1.08 -18.85
C PRO A 36 12.44 2.14 -18.28
N VAL A 37 12.21 2.63 -17.07
CA VAL A 37 12.95 3.75 -16.49
C VAL A 37 14.06 3.27 -15.56
N VAL A 38 13.86 2.14 -14.89
CA VAL A 38 14.73 1.63 -13.82
C VAL A 38 16.16 1.40 -14.30
N ASP A 39 16.34 0.85 -15.50
CA ASP A 39 17.68 0.56 -16.04
C ASP A 39 18.47 1.84 -16.37
N LYS A 40 17.77 2.98 -16.51
CA LYS A 40 18.39 4.30 -16.72
C LYS A 40 18.75 5.00 -15.40
N MET A 41 18.30 4.45 -14.26
CA MET A 41 18.46 5.06 -12.94
C MET A 41 19.03 4.03 -11.94
N PRO A 42 20.32 3.67 -12.03
CA PRO A 42 20.92 2.61 -11.20
C PRO A 42 20.86 2.89 -9.70
N GLN A 43 20.69 4.15 -9.30
CA GLN A 43 20.47 4.53 -7.90
C GLN A 43 19.17 3.96 -7.32
N LEU A 44 18.16 3.66 -8.14
CA LEU A 44 16.92 3.03 -7.65
C LEU A 44 17.20 1.65 -7.07
N LYS A 45 17.99 0.84 -7.75
CA LYS A 45 18.44 -0.47 -7.26
C LYS A 45 19.41 -0.34 -6.08
N LYS A 46 20.40 0.54 -6.20
CA LYS A 46 21.42 0.75 -5.13
C LYS A 46 20.79 1.11 -3.79
N ASN A 47 19.71 1.88 -3.81
CA ASN A 47 19.04 2.37 -2.60
C ASN A 47 17.77 1.56 -2.26
N ALA A 48 17.52 0.43 -2.91
CA ALA A 48 16.34 -0.42 -2.71
C ALA A 48 15.02 0.39 -2.76
N ILE A 49 14.90 1.28 -3.74
CA ILE A 49 13.76 2.20 -3.80
C ILE A 49 12.47 1.48 -4.15
N LEU A 50 12.50 0.52 -5.07
CA LEU A 50 11.28 -0.22 -5.42
C LEU A 50 10.81 -1.11 -4.27
N GLU A 51 11.71 -1.78 -3.57
CA GLU A 51 11.39 -2.59 -2.40
C GLU A 51 10.72 -1.74 -1.30
N ARG A 52 11.26 -0.53 -1.05
CA ARG A 52 10.67 0.42 -0.09
C ARG A 52 9.35 1.01 -0.56
N LEU A 53 9.16 1.12 -1.86
CA LEU A 53 7.91 1.65 -2.44
C LEU A 53 6.75 0.68 -2.31
N VAL A 54 7.02 -0.62 -2.42
CA VAL A 54 5.98 -1.68 -2.42
C VAL A 54 5.73 -2.31 -1.05
N GLU A 55 6.53 -1.99 -0.04
CA GLU A 55 6.37 -2.48 1.34
C GLU A 55 5.81 -1.36 2.23
N PRO A 56 4.65 -1.54 2.90
CA PRO A 56 4.14 -0.54 3.83
C PRO A 56 5.06 -0.43 5.05
N GLU A 57 5.23 0.79 5.58
CA GLU A 57 6.06 1.02 6.76
C GLU A 57 5.45 0.39 8.01
N ARG A 58 4.11 0.44 8.16
CA ARG A 58 3.41 -0.16 9.29
C ARG A 58 1.93 -0.41 8.97
N VAL A 59 1.42 -1.53 9.50
CA VAL A 59 -0.01 -1.84 9.51
C VAL A 59 -0.44 -2.01 10.95
N VAL A 60 -1.50 -1.30 11.35
CA VAL A 60 -2.16 -1.48 12.64
C VAL A 60 -3.51 -2.15 12.40
N MET A 61 -3.73 -3.28 13.04
CA MET A 61 -5.00 -4.01 13.02
C MET A 61 -5.56 -4.06 14.43
N PHE A 62 -6.85 -3.75 14.59
CA PHE A 62 -7.46 -3.63 15.91
C PHE A 62 -8.92 -4.07 15.90
N ARG A 63 -9.38 -4.45 17.08
CA ARG A 63 -10.78 -4.84 17.33
C ARG A 63 -11.63 -3.60 17.61
N VAL A 64 -12.81 -3.53 16.98
CA VAL A 64 -13.79 -2.46 17.17
C VAL A 64 -15.10 -3.07 17.68
N PRO A 65 -15.33 -3.13 19.00
CA PRO A 65 -16.62 -3.50 19.56
C PRO A 65 -17.58 -2.30 19.48
N TRP A 66 -18.83 -2.56 19.08
CA TRP A 66 -19.87 -1.53 19.05
C TRP A 66 -21.26 -2.15 19.25
N MET A 67 -22.21 -1.36 19.66
CA MET A 67 -23.59 -1.78 19.90
C MET A 67 -24.51 -1.06 18.92
N ASP A 68 -25.40 -1.81 18.27
CA ASP A 68 -26.38 -1.25 17.37
C ASP A 68 -27.61 -0.66 18.13
N ASP A 69 -28.52 -0.03 17.38
CA ASP A 69 -29.73 0.60 17.93
C ASP A 69 -30.71 -0.41 18.57
N LYS A 70 -30.52 -1.70 18.34
CA LYS A 70 -31.30 -2.79 18.93
C LYS A 70 -30.66 -3.34 20.22
N GLY A 71 -29.52 -2.79 20.65
CA GLY A 71 -28.76 -3.24 21.79
C GLY A 71 -27.91 -4.49 21.56
N VAL A 72 -27.68 -4.88 20.32
CA VAL A 72 -26.86 -6.04 19.96
C VAL A 72 -25.41 -5.62 19.79
N TYR A 73 -24.48 -6.35 20.42
CA TYR A 73 -23.06 -6.12 20.30
C TYR A 73 -22.49 -6.78 19.03
N HIS A 74 -21.68 -6.02 18.32
CA HIS A 74 -20.94 -6.44 17.15
C HIS A 74 -19.45 -6.23 17.35
N ILE A 75 -18.65 -7.05 16.68
CA ILE A 75 -17.19 -6.95 16.70
C ILE A 75 -16.69 -6.80 15.27
N ASN A 76 -16.20 -5.63 14.93
CA ASN A 76 -15.56 -5.36 13.66
C ASN A 76 -14.03 -5.38 13.82
N ARG A 77 -13.35 -5.49 12.68
CA ARG A 77 -11.91 -5.37 12.57
C ARG A 77 -11.58 -4.06 11.87
N GLY A 78 -10.77 -3.24 12.52
CA GLY A 78 -10.24 -2.01 11.95
C GLY A 78 -8.81 -2.19 11.47
N TYR A 79 -8.43 -1.44 10.43
CA TYR A 79 -7.09 -1.40 9.88
C TYR A 79 -6.64 0.04 9.69
N ARG A 80 -5.35 0.29 9.90
CA ARG A 80 -4.66 1.51 9.46
C ARG A 80 -3.38 1.11 8.77
N VAL A 81 -3.31 1.28 7.46
CA VAL A 81 -2.10 1.10 6.67
C VAL A 81 -1.37 2.43 6.62
N GLN A 82 -0.21 2.48 7.23
CA GLN A 82 0.74 3.59 7.18
C GLN A 82 1.80 3.22 6.13
N PHE A 83 1.51 3.62 4.88
CA PHE A 83 2.22 3.04 3.77
C PHE A 83 3.60 3.66 3.58
N ASN A 84 3.69 4.99 3.51
CA ASN A 84 4.96 5.67 3.28
C ASN A 84 4.94 7.09 3.84
N SER A 85 5.97 7.46 4.57
CA SER A 85 6.16 8.78 5.20
C SER A 85 7.38 9.54 4.65
N ALA A 86 7.95 9.13 3.53
CA ALA A 86 9.19 9.70 3.00
C ALA A 86 9.11 11.21 2.73
N ILE A 87 7.93 11.73 2.36
CA ILE A 87 7.72 13.16 2.07
C ILE A 87 6.82 13.87 3.09
N GLY A 88 6.38 13.19 4.14
CA GLY A 88 5.57 13.77 5.19
C GLY A 88 4.68 12.75 5.90
N PRO A 89 3.85 13.19 6.86
CA PRO A 89 3.02 12.30 7.66
C PRO A 89 2.01 11.54 6.78
N TYR A 90 1.61 10.35 7.23
CA TYR A 90 0.62 9.53 6.53
C TYR A 90 -0.71 10.26 6.39
N LYS A 91 -1.17 10.40 5.16
CA LYS A 91 -2.43 11.06 4.82
C LYS A 91 -3.23 10.17 3.89
N GLY A 92 -4.48 9.97 4.22
CA GLY A 92 -5.47 9.23 3.43
C GLY A 92 -6.80 9.16 4.14
N GLY A 93 -7.84 8.78 3.40
CA GLY A 93 -9.19 8.66 3.92
C GLY A 93 -9.45 7.39 4.71
N ILE A 94 -10.69 7.25 5.16
CA ILE A 94 -11.25 6.05 5.78
C ILE A 94 -12.29 5.47 4.82
N ARG A 95 -12.32 4.14 4.71
CA ARG A 95 -13.38 3.41 4.00
C ARG A 95 -14.20 2.60 5.00
N PHE A 96 -15.49 2.87 5.05
CA PHE A 96 -16.46 2.06 5.77
C PHE A 96 -17.22 1.19 4.76
N SER A 97 -16.90 -0.09 4.69
CA SER A 97 -17.53 -1.05 3.80
C SER A 97 -17.32 -2.47 4.32
N PRO A 98 -18.28 -3.38 4.15
CA PRO A 98 -18.11 -4.79 4.47
C PRO A 98 -17.06 -5.50 3.61
N GLU A 99 -16.68 -4.91 2.48
CA GLU A 99 -15.65 -5.43 1.58
C GLU A 99 -14.22 -5.05 2.01
N VAL A 100 -14.06 -4.25 3.07
CA VAL A 100 -12.75 -3.85 3.58
C VAL A 100 -11.99 -5.04 4.16
N ASN A 101 -10.79 -5.25 3.66
CA ASN A 101 -9.81 -6.17 4.20
C ASN A 101 -8.40 -5.58 4.06
N LEU A 102 -7.39 -6.29 4.53
CA LEU A 102 -6.01 -5.79 4.47
C LEU A 102 -5.51 -5.56 3.04
N SER A 103 -5.86 -6.45 2.09
CA SER A 103 -5.48 -6.31 0.67
C SER A 103 -6.02 -5.01 0.08
N VAL A 104 -7.31 -4.73 0.27
CA VAL A 104 -7.97 -3.51 -0.22
C VAL A 104 -7.32 -2.27 0.39
N LEU A 105 -7.03 -2.26 1.69
CA LEU A 105 -6.44 -1.08 2.34
C LEU A 105 -4.96 -0.91 1.99
N LYS A 106 -4.21 -1.97 1.78
CA LYS A 106 -2.84 -1.87 1.23
C LYS A 106 -2.85 -1.31 -0.18
N PHE A 107 -3.74 -1.79 -1.04
CA PHE A 107 -3.98 -1.25 -2.38
C PHE A 107 -4.26 0.26 -2.33
N LEU A 108 -5.25 0.67 -1.54
CA LEU A 108 -5.63 2.08 -1.44
C LEU A 108 -4.54 2.95 -0.80
N GLY A 109 -3.81 2.43 0.18
CA GLY A 109 -2.68 3.13 0.80
C GLY A 109 -1.52 3.32 -0.18
N PHE A 110 -1.22 2.30 -0.96
CA PHE A 110 -0.21 2.34 -2.01
C PHE A 110 -0.53 3.36 -3.11
N GLU A 111 -1.79 3.40 -3.56
CA GLU A 111 -2.24 4.43 -4.51
C GLU A 111 -2.21 5.84 -3.90
N GLN A 112 -2.56 5.96 -2.61
CA GLN A 112 -2.56 7.24 -1.91
C GLN A 112 -1.16 7.86 -1.83
N VAL A 113 -0.12 7.05 -1.66
CA VAL A 113 1.28 7.53 -1.69
C VAL A 113 1.57 8.27 -2.98
N ARG A 114 1.22 7.69 -4.12
CA ARG A 114 1.46 8.28 -5.45
C ARG A 114 0.60 9.52 -5.67
N LYS A 115 -0.68 9.43 -5.33
CA LYS A 115 -1.60 10.57 -5.44
C LYS A 115 -1.09 11.78 -4.65
N ASN A 116 -0.67 11.58 -3.40
CA ASN A 116 -0.18 12.64 -2.54
C ASN A 116 1.16 13.22 -3.02
N SER A 117 2.03 12.40 -3.58
CA SER A 117 3.32 12.85 -4.12
C SER A 117 3.18 13.84 -5.28
N LEU A 118 2.05 13.83 -5.98
CA LEU A 118 1.76 14.72 -7.11
C LEU A 118 1.06 16.01 -6.69
N THR A 119 0.74 16.19 -5.41
CA THR A 119 0.04 17.39 -4.91
C THR A 119 0.96 18.56 -4.60
N THR A 120 2.28 18.39 -4.62
CA THR A 120 3.31 19.33 -4.14
C THR A 120 3.29 19.58 -2.63
N LEU A 121 2.39 18.97 -1.88
CA LEU A 121 2.29 19.09 -0.43
C LEU A 121 3.18 18.04 0.28
N PRO A 122 3.76 18.38 1.46
CA PRO A 122 4.64 17.47 2.21
C PRO A 122 3.83 16.43 3.01
N MET A 123 3.15 15.53 2.33
CA MET A 123 2.37 14.46 2.96
C MET A 123 2.62 13.12 2.31
N GLY A 124 2.79 12.10 3.15
CA GLY A 124 2.90 10.71 2.75
C GLY A 124 1.55 10.08 2.46
N GLY A 125 1.49 8.76 2.41
CA GLY A 125 0.29 7.99 2.10
C GLY A 125 -0.09 6.99 3.20
N GLY A 126 -1.37 6.93 3.48
CA GLY A 126 -1.97 5.93 4.36
C GLY A 126 -3.46 5.75 4.07
N LYS A 127 -4.04 4.68 4.61
CA LYS A 127 -5.46 4.36 4.44
C LYS A 127 -6.02 3.58 5.63
N GLY A 128 -7.23 3.89 6.00
CA GLY A 128 -7.96 3.17 7.04
C GLY A 128 -9.32 2.69 6.61
#